data_2dab269f34f44df95beea14a5b902c9b
#
_entry.id   2dab269f34f44df95beea14a5b902c9b
#
_cell.length_a   1.000
_cell.length_b   1.000
_cell.length_c   1.000
_cell.angle_alpha   90.00
_cell.angle_beta   90.00
_cell.angle_gamma   90.00
#
_symmetry.space_group_name_H-M   'P 1'
#
loop_
_entity.id
_entity.type
_entity.pdbx_description
1 polymer ?
#
loop_
_entity_poly.entity_id
_entity_poly.type
_entity_poly.pdbx_seq_one_letter_code
_entity_poly.pdbx_strand_id
1 'polypeptide(L)'
;MPFDQAASRRQFLKFLSASPLLASPALAGEGPAAGIKLSDPIIWAPLRTEDLIKSPKDALNVFDFEPVARVNIPPAHFGYMASGIDDEVTLRANREGFLKFQLRPRRLVDVSKVDITTDILGVKYDSPIIIAPVGGQRSFHLDGEIGVAKAARAGNHLQILSTATNSGVEDVTAARGQPIWYQLYATNSWEIARAMVQRVEKAGCLAVAVTVDRSGGRNQETLFRLIPTDTRNCNACHERGSLTTNLKRRAMYQGLDVSGLTHTQSSAMTWDFLKRLRDTTKMKIVVKGILAHEDAVLAADAGIDAIIVSNHGARSEDSGRSTIDALPEIVEAVRGRMPILVDSGFRRGTDMVKALCMGASAVCIGRPYIWGLGAFGQAGVERVLELMRLELYAAMQQVGAPSIKHLVPNMVRRAT
;
A
#
# COMPACT_ATOMS: atom_id res chain seq x y z
N MET A 1 -32.61 -21.13 43.97
CA MET A 1 -33.40 -21.53 42.78
C MET A 1 -32.54 -21.25 41.57
N PRO A 2 -32.20 -22.24 40.75
CA PRO A 2 -31.42 -21.97 39.54
C PRO A 2 -32.31 -21.29 38.50
N PHE A 3 -31.84 -20.18 37.97
CA PHE A 3 -32.47 -19.50 36.85
C PHE A 3 -32.40 -20.40 35.60
N ASP A 4 -33.57 -20.79 35.09
CA ASP A 4 -33.66 -21.55 33.83
C ASP A 4 -33.39 -20.66 32.64
N GLN A 5 -32.14 -20.70 32.16
CA GLN A 5 -31.67 -19.93 31.00
C GLN A 5 -32.42 -20.27 29.69
N ALA A 6 -32.98 -21.47 29.57
CA ALA A 6 -33.72 -21.89 28.38
C ALA A 6 -35.12 -21.27 28.32
N ALA A 7 -35.76 -21.10 29.46
CA ALA A 7 -37.06 -20.43 29.57
C ALA A 7 -36.95 -18.92 29.30
N SER A 8 -35.87 -18.29 29.81
CA SER A 8 -35.56 -16.88 29.60
C SER A 8 -35.30 -16.56 28.10
N ARG A 9 -34.58 -17.43 27.42
CA ARG A 9 -34.28 -17.27 25.99
C ARG A 9 -35.51 -17.43 25.10
N ARG A 10 -36.41 -18.36 25.43
CA ARG A 10 -37.69 -18.54 24.73
C ARG A 10 -38.63 -17.36 24.93
N GLN A 11 -38.71 -16.81 26.13
CA GLN A 11 -39.51 -15.62 26.42
C GLN A 11 -38.97 -14.39 25.71
N PHE A 12 -37.67 -14.23 25.66
CA PHE A 12 -37.02 -13.14 24.92
C PHE A 12 -37.29 -13.23 23.40
N LEU A 13 -37.20 -14.42 22.81
CA LEU A 13 -37.50 -14.62 21.40
C LEU A 13 -39.02 -14.40 21.09
N LYS A 14 -39.92 -14.79 21.98
CA LYS A 14 -41.36 -14.48 21.87
C LYS A 14 -41.63 -12.97 21.98
N PHE A 15 -40.93 -12.27 22.88
CA PHE A 15 -41.02 -10.82 22.98
C PHE A 15 -40.54 -10.12 21.71
N LEU A 16 -39.41 -10.55 21.13
CA LEU A 16 -38.93 -10.02 19.87
C LEU A 16 -39.90 -10.29 18.73
N SER A 17 -40.47 -11.49 18.60
CA SER A 17 -41.41 -11.83 17.52
C SER A 17 -42.78 -11.12 17.64
N ALA A 18 -43.15 -10.65 18.81
CA ALA A 18 -44.39 -9.90 19.09
C ALA A 18 -44.15 -8.37 19.12
N SER A 19 -42.93 -7.90 18.92
CA SER A 19 -42.61 -6.48 18.94
C SER A 19 -43.17 -5.78 17.70
N PRO A 20 -43.98 -4.73 17.84
CA PRO A 20 -44.49 -3.94 16.72
C PRO A 20 -43.39 -3.26 15.92
N LEU A 21 -42.15 -3.18 16.45
CA LEU A 21 -40.97 -2.71 15.75
C LEU A 21 -40.47 -3.65 14.62
N LEU A 22 -40.83 -4.96 14.71
CA LEU A 22 -40.51 -5.93 13.65
C LEU A 22 -41.61 -6.04 12.58
N ALA A 23 -42.78 -5.48 12.84
CA ALA A 23 -43.94 -5.47 11.94
C ALA A 23 -43.99 -4.18 11.06
N SER A 24 -43.05 -3.25 11.22
CA SER A 24 -43.00 -2.04 10.40
C SER A 24 -42.42 -2.36 9.00
N PRO A 25 -43.14 -2.08 7.92
CA PRO A 25 -42.63 -2.26 6.55
C PRO A 25 -41.36 -1.45 6.27
N ALA A 26 -41.04 -0.46 7.10
CA ALA A 26 -39.81 0.33 7.01
C ALA A 26 -38.53 -0.46 7.36
N LEU A 27 -38.63 -1.61 8.03
CA LEU A 27 -37.47 -2.47 8.36
C LEU A 27 -37.28 -3.61 7.36
N ALA A 28 -38.22 -3.83 6.45
CA ALA A 28 -38.10 -4.86 5.40
C ALA A 28 -37.42 -4.40 4.11
N GLY A 29 -37.06 -3.13 4.00
CA GLY A 29 -36.44 -2.53 2.80
C GLY A 29 -35.03 -2.00 2.95
N GLU A 30 -34.51 -1.88 4.16
CA GLU A 30 -33.12 -1.53 4.38
C GLU A 30 -32.38 -2.78 4.85
N GLY A 31 -31.48 -3.29 4.00
CA GLY A 31 -30.39 -4.14 4.45
C GLY A 31 -29.71 -3.54 5.68
N PRO A 32 -28.88 -4.29 6.41
CA PRO A 32 -28.38 -3.91 7.73
C PRO A 32 -28.01 -2.44 7.74
N ALA A 33 -28.61 -1.71 8.70
CA ALA A 33 -28.45 -0.27 8.89
C ALA A 33 -27.06 0.13 8.46
N ALA A 34 -26.94 1.24 7.71
CA ALA A 34 -25.68 1.77 7.23
C ALA A 34 -24.69 1.85 8.40
N GLY A 35 -24.17 0.68 8.76
CA GLY A 35 -23.07 0.51 9.67
C GLY A 35 -21.98 1.37 9.10
N ILE A 36 -21.25 2.07 9.91
CA ILE A 36 -20.01 2.77 9.59
C ILE A 36 -19.42 2.05 8.38
N LYS A 37 -19.51 2.67 7.18
CA LYS A 37 -18.91 2.13 5.98
C LYS A 37 -17.47 1.89 6.37
N LEU A 38 -17.10 0.63 6.58
CA LEU A 38 -15.69 0.30 6.67
C LEU A 38 -15.05 0.93 5.45
N SER A 39 -14.17 1.86 5.69
CA SER A 39 -13.67 2.78 4.69
C SER A 39 -12.74 2.14 3.66
N ASP A 40 -12.61 0.83 3.68
CA ASP A 40 -11.93 0.04 2.65
C ASP A 40 -12.93 -0.97 2.10
N PRO A 41 -13.46 -0.74 0.89
CA PRO A 41 -14.48 -1.61 0.35
C PRO A 41 -13.90 -3.03 0.25
N ILE A 42 -14.53 -3.94 0.97
CA ILE A 42 -14.28 -5.36 0.81
C ILE A 42 -14.84 -5.71 -0.57
N ILE A 43 -14.09 -6.47 -1.35
CA ILE A 43 -14.48 -6.93 -2.70
C ILE A 43 -15.91 -7.50 -2.76
N TRP A 44 -16.40 -7.98 -1.64
CA TRP A 44 -17.73 -8.58 -1.47
C TRP A 44 -18.86 -7.57 -1.33
N ALA A 45 -18.58 -6.29 -1.06
CA ALA A 45 -19.62 -5.27 -1.00
C ALA A 45 -20.30 -5.16 -2.39
N PRO A 46 -21.64 -5.11 -2.45
CA PRO A 46 -22.35 -4.89 -3.70
C PRO A 46 -21.83 -3.63 -4.39
N LEU A 47 -21.54 -3.74 -5.69
CA LEU A 47 -21.16 -2.59 -6.49
C LEU A 47 -22.41 -1.76 -6.81
N ARG A 48 -22.40 -0.49 -6.39
CA ARG A 48 -23.45 0.47 -6.70
C ARG A 48 -23.01 1.27 -7.93
N THR A 49 -23.56 0.94 -9.07
CA THR A 49 -23.17 1.56 -10.35
C THR A 49 -23.78 2.94 -10.55
N GLU A 50 -24.83 3.27 -9.82
CA GLU A 50 -25.49 4.59 -9.83
C GLU A 50 -24.63 5.69 -9.16
N ASP A 51 -23.73 5.33 -8.28
CA ASP A 51 -22.89 6.27 -7.52
C ASP A 51 -21.48 6.49 -8.15
N LEU A 52 -21.26 6.00 -9.38
CA LEU A 52 -19.94 6.10 -10.00
C LEU A 52 -19.64 7.53 -10.44
N ILE A 53 -18.48 8.05 -10.01
CA ILE A 53 -17.97 9.30 -10.54
C ILE A 53 -17.62 9.15 -12.03
N LYS A 54 -17.85 10.21 -12.81
CA LYS A 54 -17.63 10.22 -14.27
C LYS A 54 -16.29 10.83 -14.66
N SER A 55 -15.68 11.56 -13.76
CA SER A 55 -14.43 12.29 -13.97
C SER A 55 -13.58 12.27 -12.70
N PRO A 56 -12.23 12.31 -12.79
CA PRO A 56 -11.38 12.45 -11.59
C PRO A 56 -11.74 13.66 -10.72
N LYS A 57 -12.26 14.73 -11.35
CA LYS A 57 -12.63 15.97 -10.65
C LYS A 57 -13.84 15.81 -9.73
N ASP A 58 -14.70 14.83 -10.00
CA ASP A 58 -15.89 14.56 -9.19
C ASP A 58 -15.54 13.87 -7.87
N ALA A 59 -14.32 13.31 -7.75
CA ALA A 59 -13.88 12.62 -6.56
C ALA A 59 -13.69 13.59 -5.38
N LEU A 60 -14.30 13.26 -4.25
CA LEU A 60 -14.17 13.96 -2.98
C LEU A 60 -13.05 13.35 -2.11
N ASN A 61 -12.77 12.06 -2.28
CA ASN A 61 -11.72 11.32 -1.60
C ASN A 61 -11.28 10.10 -2.42
N VAL A 62 -10.28 9.38 -1.94
CA VAL A 62 -9.69 8.26 -2.69
C VAL A 62 -10.63 7.07 -2.86
N PHE A 63 -11.65 6.90 -2.00
CA PHE A 63 -12.58 5.78 -2.10
C PHE A 63 -13.53 5.89 -3.29
N ASP A 64 -13.75 7.09 -3.82
CA ASP A 64 -14.62 7.31 -4.97
C ASP A 64 -14.05 6.68 -6.27
N PHE A 65 -12.73 6.42 -6.30
CA PHE A 65 -12.07 5.78 -7.44
C PHE A 65 -12.23 4.25 -7.45
N GLU A 66 -12.37 3.62 -6.28
CA GLU A 66 -12.41 2.15 -6.20
C GLU A 66 -13.58 1.54 -6.98
N PRO A 67 -14.84 2.02 -6.85
CA PRO A 67 -15.97 1.49 -7.59
C PRO A 67 -15.79 1.61 -9.12
N VAL A 68 -15.23 2.73 -9.59
CA VAL A 68 -14.93 2.92 -11.02
C VAL A 68 -13.83 1.97 -11.48
N ALA A 69 -12.76 1.84 -10.70
CA ALA A 69 -11.68 0.91 -10.98
C ALA A 69 -12.18 -0.54 -11.02
N ARG A 70 -13.11 -0.91 -10.14
CA ARG A 70 -13.72 -2.24 -10.10
C ARG A 70 -14.55 -2.57 -11.34
N VAL A 71 -15.18 -1.56 -11.95
CA VAL A 71 -15.89 -1.73 -13.23
C VAL A 71 -14.91 -1.84 -14.39
N ASN A 72 -13.89 -1.00 -14.42
CA ASN A 72 -12.98 -0.86 -15.55
C ASN A 72 -11.90 -1.96 -15.57
N ILE A 73 -11.41 -2.38 -14.41
CA ILE A 73 -10.37 -3.39 -14.30
C ILE A 73 -11.01 -4.77 -14.37
N PRO A 74 -10.51 -5.64 -15.26
CA PRO A 74 -11.02 -7.00 -15.35
C PRO A 74 -10.95 -7.78 -14.04
N PRO A 75 -11.90 -8.69 -13.75
CA PRO A 75 -12.06 -9.32 -12.44
C PRO A 75 -10.80 -9.95 -11.87
N ALA A 76 -10.05 -10.72 -12.67
CA ALA A 76 -8.81 -11.35 -12.21
C ALA A 76 -7.73 -10.30 -11.85
N HIS A 77 -7.62 -9.23 -12.64
CA HIS A 77 -6.66 -8.16 -12.37
C HIS A 77 -7.08 -7.31 -11.17
N PHE A 78 -8.37 -7.03 -11.02
CA PHE A 78 -8.90 -6.36 -9.84
C PHE A 78 -8.64 -7.21 -8.59
N GLY A 79 -8.93 -8.51 -8.64
CA GLY A 79 -8.66 -9.45 -7.57
C GLY A 79 -7.18 -9.50 -7.20
N TYR A 80 -6.28 -9.47 -8.20
CA TYR A 80 -4.85 -9.40 -7.92
C TYR A 80 -4.46 -8.16 -7.09
N MET A 81 -5.03 -7.00 -7.39
CA MET A 81 -4.76 -5.77 -6.65
C MET A 81 -5.43 -5.76 -5.27
N ALA A 82 -6.68 -6.22 -5.20
CA ALA A 82 -7.53 -6.05 -4.03
C ALA A 82 -7.29 -7.10 -2.94
N SER A 83 -6.93 -8.35 -3.30
CA SER A 83 -6.84 -9.47 -2.36
C SER A 83 -5.76 -9.30 -1.29
N GLY A 84 -6.06 -9.85 -0.11
CA GLY A 84 -5.10 -10.21 0.93
C GLY A 84 -4.67 -11.67 0.84
N ILE A 85 -4.26 -12.24 1.96
CA ILE A 85 -3.88 -13.64 2.16
C ILE A 85 -4.91 -14.30 3.07
N ASP A 86 -5.16 -15.58 2.87
CA ASP A 86 -6.03 -16.43 3.68
C ASP A 86 -7.37 -15.76 3.99
N ASP A 87 -7.67 -15.51 5.27
CA ASP A 87 -8.92 -14.88 5.74
C ASP A 87 -8.92 -13.33 5.65
N GLU A 88 -7.84 -12.73 5.13
CA GLU A 88 -7.69 -11.28 4.98
C GLU A 88 -7.80 -10.50 6.32
N VAL A 89 -7.41 -11.12 7.44
CA VAL A 89 -7.41 -10.50 8.77
C VAL A 89 -6.46 -9.31 8.81
N THR A 90 -5.22 -9.49 8.28
CA THR A 90 -4.23 -8.40 8.17
C THR A 90 -4.71 -7.28 7.24
N LEU A 91 -5.45 -7.63 6.17
CA LEU A 91 -6.01 -6.63 5.25
C LEU A 91 -6.97 -5.69 5.98
N ARG A 92 -7.88 -6.25 6.78
CA ARG A 92 -8.80 -5.48 7.62
C ARG A 92 -8.06 -4.71 8.72
N ALA A 93 -7.13 -5.39 9.41
CA ALA A 93 -6.34 -4.79 10.48
C ALA A 93 -5.55 -3.56 10.00
N ASN A 94 -5.06 -3.54 8.76
CA ASN A 94 -4.37 -2.39 8.18
C ASN A 94 -5.27 -1.13 8.11
N ARG A 95 -6.60 -1.28 8.03
CA ARG A 95 -7.54 -0.14 8.09
C ARG A 95 -7.99 0.14 9.51
N GLU A 96 -8.39 -0.89 10.22
CA GLU A 96 -8.91 -0.78 11.60
C GLU A 96 -7.83 -0.33 12.58
N GLY A 97 -6.56 -0.66 12.31
CA GLY A 97 -5.42 -0.23 13.11
C GLY A 97 -5.35 1.28 13.33
N PHE A 98 -5.73 2.08 12.33
CA PHE A 98 -5.77 3.54 12.50
C PHE A 98 -6.85 4.00 13.50
N LEU A 99 -7.91 3.24 13.73
CA LEU A 99 -8.97 3.58 14.70
C LEU A 99 -8.48 3.43 16.14
N LYS A 100 -7.43 2.63 16.38
CA LYS A 100 -6.81 2.45 17.69
C LYS A 100 -6.04 3.68 18.17
N PHE A 101 -5.89 4.69 17.33
CA PHE A 101 -5.13 5.89 17.62
C PHE A 101 -5.98 7.15 17.40
N GLN A 102 -5.94 8.05 18.35
CA GLN A 102 -6.64 9.34 18.34
C GLN A 102 -5.63 10.46 18.18
N LEU A 103 -5.94 11.45 17.35
CA LEU A 103 -5.19 12.69 17.27
C LEU A 103 -5.58 13.61 18.42
N ARG A 104 -4.60 14.33 18.99
CA ARG A 104 -4.77 15.34 20.04
C ARG A 104 -4.56 16.73 19.45
N PRO A 105 -5.63 17.42 19.00
CA PRO A 105 -5.51 18.72 18.37
C PRO A 105 -5.03 19.79 19.38
N ARG A 106 -4.03 20.56 18.97
CA ARG A 106 -3.64 21.79 19.67
C ARG A 106 -4.38 22.98 19.09
N ARG A 107 -4.66 23.99 19.91
CA ARG A 107 -5.38 25.20 19.51
C ARG A 107 -4.49 26.43 19.72
N LEU A 108 -4.87 27.54 19.09
CA LEU A 108 -4.15 28.81 19.13
C LEU A 108 -2.70 28.69 18.59
N VAL A 109 -2.51 27.84 17.61
CA VAL A 109 -1.28 27.70 16.81
C VAL A 109 -1.54 28.33 15.44
N ASP A 110 -0.64 29.18 14.97
CA ASP A 110 -0.73 29.74 13.62
C ASP A 110 -0.49 28.64 12.58
N VAL A 111 -1.53 28.29 11.84
CA VAL A 111 -1.55 27.33 10.73
C VAL A 111 -2.10 27.97 9.45
N SER A 112 -1.99 29.29 9.33
CA SER A 112 -2.36 30.04 8.12
C SER A 112 -1.57 29.56 6.90
N LYS A 113 -0.34 29.06 7.14
CA LYS A 113 0.51 28.40 6.16
C LYS A 113 1.03 27.09 6.76
N VAL A 114 0.83 25.97 6.05
CA VAL A 114 1.34 24.66 6.46
C VAL A 114 2.37 24.19 5.43
N ASP A 115 3.55 23.82 5.92
CA ASP A 115 4.61 23.23 5.10
C ASP A 115 4.57 21.69 5.22
N ILE A 116 4.16 21.01 4.14
CA ILE A 116 4.15 19.56 4.03
C ILE A 116 5.36 19.00 3.27
N THR A 117 6.35 19.84 2.93
CA THR A 117 7.56 19.35 2.25
C THR A 117 8.36 18.44 3.18
N THR A 118 9.04 17.47 2.58
CA THR A 118 9.88 16.52 3.31
C THR A 118 11.17 16.24 2.58
N ASP A 119 12.22 15.88 3.33
CA ASP A 119 13.45 15.32 2.77
C ASP A 119 13.44 13.80 2.97
N ILE A 120 13.75 13.06 1.90
CA ILE A 120 13.86 11.60 1.95
C ILE A 120 15.20 11.21 1.35
N LEU A 121 16.13 10.75 2.19
CA LEU A 121 17.49 10.37 1.81
C LEU A 121 18.23 11.46 1.01
N GLY A 122 18.08 12.72 1.43
CA GLY A 122 18.75 13.87 0.84
C GLY A 122 18.07 14.50 -0.39
N VAL A 123 16.85 14.05 -0.71
CA VAL A 123 16.06 14.62 -1.81
C VAL A 123 14.78 15.25 -1.26
N LYS A 124 14.54 16.51 -1.66
CA LYS A 124 13.34 17.24 -1.24
C LYS A 124 12.15 16.94 -2.14
N TYR A 125 11.04 16.60 -1.51
CA TYR A 125 9.73 16.35 -2.12
C TYR A 125 8.68 17.31 -1.57
N ASP A 126 7.62 17.55 -2.34
CA ASP A 126 6.55 18.48 -1.97
C ASP A 126 5.61 17.92 -0.90
N SER A 127 5.71 16.64 -0.60
CA SER A 127 4.95 15.98 0.46
C SER A 127 5.60 14.67 0.89
N PRO A 128 5.28 14.13 2.08
CA PRO A 128 5.77 12.84 2.54
C PRO A 128 5.04 11.64 1.90
N ILE A 129 4.34 11.84 0.78
CA ILE A 129 3.58 10.80 0.11
C ILE A 129 4.43 10.17 -0.99
N ILE A 130 4.69 8.86 -0.86
CA ILE A 130 5.48 8.07 -1.80
C ILE A 130 4.56 7.10 -2.54
N ILE A 131 4.78 6.95 -3.84
CA ILE A 131 4.11 5.95 -4.67
C ILE A 131 4.81 4.61 -4.45
N ALA A 132 4.12 3.68 -3.75
CA ALA A 132 4.64 2.36 -3.42
C ALA A 132 4.83 1.48 -4.67
N PRO A 133 5.76 0.51 -4.63
CA PRO A 133 5.98 -0.39 -5.75
C PRO A 133 4.81 -1.36 -5.93
N VAL A 134 4.13 -1.28 -7.06
CA VAL A 134 3.10 -2.23 -7.51
C VAL A 134 3.51 -2.77 -8.88
N GLY A 135 3.52 -4.09 -9.02
CA GLY A 135 3.90 -4.73 -10.26
C GLY A 135 2.76 -4.80 -11.27
N GLY A 136 3.12 -4.84 -12.56
CA GLY A 136 2.18 -5.13 -13.64
C GLY A 136 1.10 -4.07 -13.83
N GLN A 137 1.41 -2.80 -13.78
CA GLN A 137 0.42 -1.73 -13.76
C GLN A 137 -0.39 -1.62 -15.06
N ARG A 138 0.13 -2.12 -16.19
CA ARG A 138 -0.65 -2.24 -17.43
C ARG A 138 -1.82 -3.22 -17.33
N SER A 139 -1.84 -4.07 -16.33
CA SER A 139 -3.01 -4.91 -16.02
C SER A 139 -4.20 -4.11 -15.50
N PHE A 140 -3.97 -2.89 -15.01
CA PHE A 140 -5.00 -2.02 -14.46
C PHE A 140 -5.41 -0.92 -15.44
N HIS A 141 -4.46 -0.40 -16.24
CA HIS A 141 -4.69 0.60 -17.27
C HIS A 141 -3.52 0.65 -18.25
N LEU A 142 -3.79 0.99 -19.52
CA LEU A 142 -2.74 1.02 -20.57
C LEU A 142 -1.60 2.01 -20.27
N ASP A 143 -1.88 3.10 -19.54
CA ASP A 143 -0.86 4.08 -19.14
C ASP A 143 0.22 3.45 -18.26
N GLY A 144 -0.13 2.47 -17.44
CA GLY A 144 0.76 1.69 -16.62
C GLY A 144 1.76 2.55 -15.82
N GLU A 145 2.97 2.06 -15.68
CA GLU A 145 4.05 2.71 -14.90
C GLU A 145 4.46 4.06 -15.47
N ILE A 146 4.31 4.26 -16.79
CA ILE A 146 4.64 5.54 -17.46
C ILE A 146 3.63 6.62 -17.08
N GLY A 147 2.34 6.31 -17.08
CA GLY A 147 1.31 7.25 -16.62
C GLY A 147 1.48 7.62 -15.16
N VAL A 148 1.80 6.64 -14.31
CA VAL A 148 2.10 6.87 -12.89
C VAL A 148 3.36 7.74 -12.72
N ALA A 149 4.40 7.54 -13.53
CA ALA A 149 5.61 8.36 -13.50
C ALA A 149 5.34 9.83 -13.85
N LYS A 150 4.50 10.06 -14.88
CA LYS A 150 4.07 11.41 -15.26
C LYS A 150 3.23 12.08 -14.15
N ALA A 151 2.33 11.33 -13.53
CA ALA A 151 1.56 11.82 -12.38
C ALA A 151 2.46 12.14 -11.17
N ALA A 152 3.46 11.29 -10.90
CA ALA A 152 4.47 11.54 -9.87
C ALA A 152 5.27 12.81 -10.15
N ARG A 153 5.61 13.06 -11.42
CA ARG A 153 6.29 14.28 -11.86
C ARG A 153 5.45 15.51 -11.60
N ALA A 154 4.16 15.48 -11.94
CA ALA A 154 3.27 16.62 -11.81
C ALA A 154 3.16 17.12 -10.36
N GLY A 155 3.17 16.21 -9.37
CA GLY A 155 3.07 16.54 -7.94
C GLY A 155 4.39 16.44 -7.17
N ASN A 156 5.53 16.27 -7.86
CA ASN A 156 6.85 16.05 -7.27
C ASN A 156 6.86 14.97 -6.18
N HIS A 157 6.28 13.79 -6.49
CA HIS A 157 6.26 12.63 -5.59
C HIS A 157 7.39 11.64 -5.92
N LEU A 158 7.97 11.03 -4.90
CA LEU A 158 8.84 9.88 -5.10
C LEU A 158 8.03 8.69 -5.63
N GLN A 159 8.52 8.03 -6.67
CA GLN A 159 8.00 6.77 -7.17
C GLN A 159 9.01 5.65 -6.92
N ILE A 160 8.52 4.52 -6.41
CA ILE A 160 9.30 3.28 -6.30
C ILE A 160 8.81 2.31 -7.39
N LEU A 161 9.68 1.99 -8.36
CA LEU A 161 9.37 1.08 -9.45
C LEU A 161 9.55 -0.38 -9.01
N SER A 162 8.57 -1.23 -9.27
CA SER A 162 8.65 -2.67 -8.94
C SER A 162 9.51 -3.45 -9.94
N THR A 163 10.24 -4.49 -9.49
CA THR A 163 10.85 -5.51 -10.36
C THR A 163 9.83 -6.14 -11.33
N ALA A 164 8.58 -6.25 -10.92
CA ALA A 164 7.52 -6.84 -11.73
C ALA A 164 6.85 -5.83 -12.69
N THR A 165 7.54 -4.78 -13.06
CA THR A 165 7.07 -3.72 -13.98
C THR A 165 6.84 -4.25 -15.40
N ASN A 166 5.94 -3.61 -16.14
CA ASN A 166 5.74 -3.80 -17.57
C ASN A 166 6.65 -2.91 -18.43
N SER A 167 7.19 -1.83 -17.84
CA SER A 167 8.00 -0.83 -18.52
C SER A 167 9.47 -0.90 -18.05
N GLY A 168 10.42 -0.56 -18.91
CA GLY A 168 11.82 -0.45 -18.54
C GLY A 168 12.07 0.65 -17.52
N VAL A 169 13.06 0.46 -16.67
CA VAL A 169 13.42 1.47 -15.66
C VAL A 169 13.84 2.78 -16.32
N GLU A 170 14.48 2.69 -17.48
CA GLU A 170 14.94 3.83 -18.27
C GLU A 170 13.76 4.71 -18.72
N ASP A 171 12.70 4.07 -19.25
CA ASP A 171 11.50 4.76 -19.71
C ASP A 171 10.75 5.41 -18.56
N VAL A 172 10.65 4.71 -17.42
CA VAL A 172 9.96 5.21 -16.24
C VAL A 172 10.71 6.38 -15.61
N THR A 173 12.05 6.31 -15.51
CA THR A 173 12.89 7.40 -15.02
C THR A 173 12.79 8.62 -15.92
N ALA A 174 12.84 8.41 -17.24
CA ALA A 174 12.67 9.49 -18.23
C ALA A 174 11.28 10.15 -18.10
N ALA A 175 10.21 9.38 -17.98
CA ALA A 175 8.86 9.90 -17.80
C ALA A 175 8.68 10.67 -16.48
N ARG A 176 9.32 10.20 -15.39
CA ARG A 176 9.34 10.89 -14.08
C ARG A 176 10.12 12.20 -14.15
N GLY A 177 11.19 12.26 -14.95
CA GLY A 177 12.05 13.43 -15.14
C GLY A 177 12.94 13.75 -13.94
N GLN A 178 13.00 12.89 -12.95
CA GLN A 178 13.90 12.93 -11.79
C GLN A 178 14.17 11.49 -11.33
N PRO A 179 15.23 11.25 -10.53
CA PRO A 179 15.53 9.92 -10.02
C PRO A 179 14.36 9.28 -9.26
N ILE A 180 14.17 7.99 -9.51
CA ILE A 180 13.23 7.13 -8.82
C ILE A 180 13.98 6.16 -7.91
N TRP A 181 13.22 5.39 -7.08
CA TRP A 181 13.77 4.22 -6.43
C TRP A 181 13.31 2.97 -7.17
N TYR A 182 14.10 1.92 -7.04
CA TYR A 182 13.78 0.62 -7.62
C TYR A 182 13.53 -0.41 -6.51
N GLN A 183 12.42 -1.15 -6.57
CA GLN A 183 12.16 -2.24 -5.64
C GLN A 183 12.65 -3.56 -6.26
N LEU A 184 13.53 -4.25 -5.53
CA LEU A 184 14.13 -5.51 -5.92
C LEU A 184 13.42 -6.69 -5.27
N TYR A 185 12.99 -7.66 -6.10
CA TYR A 185 12.81 -9.03 -5.70
C TYR A 185 14.08 -9.81 -6.07
N ALA A 186 14.81 -10.26 -5.07
CA ALA A 186 16.01 -11.07 -5.28
C ALA A 186 15.59 -12.52 -5.61
N THR A 187 15.95 -12.98 -6.79
CA THR A 187 15.72 -14.34 -7.24
C THR A 187 16.71 -15.32 -6.58
N ASN A 188 16.65 -16.58 -6.94
CA ASN A 188 17.67 -17.56 -6.53
C ASN A 188 19.02 -17.40 -7.28
N SER A 189 19.15 -16.44 -8.20
CA SER A 189 20.41 -16.11 -8.86
C SER A 189 20.92 -14.74 -8.41
N TRP A 190 22.14 -14.75 -7.88
CA TRP A 190 22.86 -13.52 -7.54
C TRP A 190 23.21 -12.70 -8.79
N GLU A 191 23.62 -13.37 -9.86
CA GLU A 191 24.05 -12.74 -11.11
C GLU A 191 22.93 -11.91 -11.70
N ILE A 192 21.68 -12.43 -11.65
CA ILE A 192 20.49 -11.68 -12.09
C ILE A 192 20.21 -10.51 -11.17
N ALA A 193 20.24 -10.70 -9.85
CA ALA A 193 20.04 -9.61 -8.90
C ALA A 193 21.09 -8.49 -9.10
N ARG A 194 22.36 -8.87 -9.26
CA ARG A 194 23.47 -7.94 -9.54
C ARG A 194 23.27 -7.18 -10.84
N ALA A 195 22.92 -7.88 -11.92
CA ALA A 195 22.71 -7.26 -13.23
C ALA A 195 21.55 -6.25 -13.20
N MET A 196 20.44 -6.59 -12.51
CA MET A 196 19.33 -5.66 -12.31
C MET A 196 19.74 -4.42 -11.54
N VAL A 197 20.48 -4.58 -10.43
CA VAL A 197 20.93 -3.48 -9.60
C VAL A 197 21.87 -2.56 -10.38
N GLN A 198 22.82 -3.11 -11.14
CA GLN A 198 23.70 -2.33 -12.00
C GLN A 198 22.94 -1.58 -13.11
N ARG A 199 21.92 -2.22 -13.70
CA ARG A 199 21.07 -1.57 -14.70
C ARG A 199 20.30 -0.39 -14.13
N VAL A 200 19.68 -0.54 -12.96
CA VAL A 200 18.89 0.56 -12.37
C VAL A 200 19.76 1.68 -11.82
N GLU A 201 20.96 1.37 -11.33
CA GLU A 201 21.96 2.38 -10.95
C GLU A 201 22.39 3.19 -12.18
N LYS A 202 22.67 2.52 -13.30
CA LYS A 202 23.00 3.17 -14.57
C LYS A 202 21.84 4.03 -15.11
N ALA A 203 20.58 3.63 -14.86
CA ALA A 203 19.40 4.41 -15.22
C ALA A 203 19.16 5.62 -14.29
N GLY A 204 20.01 5.84 -13.29
CA GLY A 204 19.95 6.99 -12.38
C GLY A 204 19.02 6.80 -11.17
N CYS A 205 18.67 5.59 -10.81
CA CYS A 205 17.95 5.35 -9.55
C CYS A 205 18.82 5.72 -8.33
N LEU A 206 18.23 6.34 -7.32
CA LEU A 206 18.96 6.75 -6.11
C LEU A 206 19.01 5.65 -5.04
N ALA A 207 18.03 4.76 -5.01
CA ALA A 207 17.94 3.71 -4.03
C ALA A 207 17.40 2.41 -4.61
N VAL A 208 17.84 1.30 -4.02
CA VAL A 208 17.26 -0.02 -4.19
C VAL A 208 16.51 -0.44 -2.93
N ALA A 209 15.20 -0.66 -3.05
CA ALA A 209 14.35 -1.15 -1.97
C ALA A 209 14.22 -2.68 -2.07
N VAL A 210 14.97 -3.39 -1.26
CA VAL A 210 14.97 -4.85 -1.21
C VAL A 210 13.75 -5.31 -0.43
N THR A 211 12.87 -6.06 -1.09
CA THR A 211 11.68 -6.63 -0.48
C THR A 211 12.00 -7.97 0.18
N VAL A 212 11.72 -8.09 1.48
CA VAL A 212 12.07 -9.28 2.29
C VAL A 212 10.86 -10.07 2.78
N ASP A 213 9.66 -9.57 2.59
CA ASP A 213 8.41 -10.11 3.12
C ASP A 213 7.70 -11.15 2.19
N ARG A 214 8.38 -11.68 1.18
CA ARG A 214 7.83 -12.65 0.24
C ARG A 214 8.61 -13.97 0.19
N SER A 215 8.99 -14.47 1.35
CA SER A 215 9.76 -15.69 1.50
C SER A 215 8.93 -16.98 1.41
N GLY A 216 7.60 -16.90 1.52
CA GLY A 216 6.69 -18.05 1.55
C GLY A 216 5.68 -18.10 0.42
N GLY A 217 4.91 -19.19 0.37
CA GLY A 217 3.72 -19.33 -0.45
C GLY A 217 2.62 -18.32 -0.04
N ARG A 218 1.66 -18.08 -0.93
CA ARG A 218 0.55 -17.14 -0.67
C ARG A 218 -0.75 -17.75 -1.15
N ASN A 219 -1.68 -17.91 -0.22
CA ASN A 219 -3.03 -18.34 -0.52
C ASN A 219 -3.92 -17.11 -0.73
N GLN A 220 -4.07 -16.67 -1.98
CA GLN A 220 -4.88 -15.50 -2.36
C GLN A 220 -6.28 -15.96 -2.80
N GLU A 221 -7.09 -16.47 -1.87
CA GLU A 221 -8.39 -17.06 -2.17
C GLU A 221 -9.33 -16.13 -2.93
N THR A 222 -9.38 -14.86 -2.53
CA THR A 222 -10.19 -13.83 -3.21
C THR A 222 -9.80 -13.70 -4.70
N LEU A 223 -8.50 -13.67 -5.00
CA LEU A 223 -8.03 -13.67 -6.39
C LEU A 223 -8.46 -14.95 -7.12
N PHE A 224 -8.26 -16.11 -6.49
CA PHE A 224 -8.58 -17.40 -7.10
C PHE A 224 -10.07 -17.57 -7.40
N ARG A 225 -10.95 -16.97 -6.58
CA ARG A 225 -12.40 -16.93 -6.83
C ARG A 225 -12.79 -15.98 -7.97
N LEU A 226 -12.02 -14.94 -8.23
CA LEU A 226 -12.28 -13.97 -9.30
C LEU A 226 -11.72 -14.40 -10.66
N ILE A 227 -10.66 -15.23 -10.70
CA ILE A 227 -10.09 -15.73 -11.95
C ILE A 227 -11.13 -16.41 -12.86
N PRO A 228 -11.99 -17.33 -12.39
CA PRO A 228 -12.99 -17.97 -13.23
C PRO A 228 -14.08 -17.03 -13.78
N THR A 229 -14.29 -15.87 -13.16
CA THR A 229 -15.26 -14.86 -13.61
C THR A 229 -14.72 -13.95 -14.70
N ASP A 230 -13.43 -14.02 -15.00
CA ASP A 230 -12.80 -13.27 -16.08
C ASP A 230 -12.92 -14.04 -17.40
N THR A 231 -13.78 -13.57 -18.29
CA THR A 231 -14.08 -14.22 -19.56
C THR A 231 -13.07 -13.92 -20.66
N ARG A 232 -12.06 -13.09 -20.41
CA ARG A 232 -11.06 -12.70 -21.40
C ARG A 232 -10.01 -13.80 -21.58
N ASN A 233 -9.50 -13.89 -22.80
CA ASN A 233 -8.33 -14.71 -23.07
C ASN A 233 -7.06 -13.93 -22.68
N CYS A 234 -6.57 -14.13 -21.45
CA CYS A 234 -5.36 -13.47 -20.94
C CYS A 234 -4.06 -14.17 -21.37
N ASN A 235 -4.07 -15.06 -22.37
CA ASN A 235 -2.87 -15.76 -22.83
C ASN A 235 -1.77 -14.81 -23.33
N ALA A 236 -2.12 -13.60 -23.76
CA ALA A 236 -1.15 -12.58 -24.12
C ALA A 236 -0.35 -12.03 -22.92
N CYS A 237 -0.96 -12.02 -21.71
CA CYS A 237 -0.35 -11.51 -20.48
C CYS A 237 0.15 -12.63 -19.57
N HIS A 238 -0.49 -13.78 -19.60
CA HIS A 238 -0.27 -14.93 -18.72
C HIS A 238 -0.27 -16.21 -19.56
N GLU A 239 0.82 -16.45 -20.30
CA GLU A 239 0.98 -17.78 -20.84
C GLU A 239 0.97 -18.79 -19.70
N ARG A 240 0.16 -19.83 -19.83
CA ARG A 240 0.28 -21.05 -19.02
C ARG A 240 1.57 -21.76 -19.42
N GLY A 241 2.69 -21.12 -19.14
CA GLY A 241 4.02 -21.54 -19.50
C GLY A 241 4.93 -21.61 -18.29
N SER A 242 6.16 -21.97 -18.53
CA SER A 242 7.19 -22.00 -17.49
C SER A 242 7.44 -20.60 -16.91
N LEU A 243 7.99 -20.55 -15.71
CA LEU A 243 8.46 -19.31 -15.08
C LEU A 243 9.38 -18.52 -16.04
N THR A 244 10.26 -19.21 -16.73
CA THR A 244 11.20 -18.66 -17.72
C THR A 244 10.49 -17.89 -18.82
N THR A 245 9.43 -18.45 -19.42
CA THR A 245 8.63 -17.78 -20.46
C THR A 245 7.99 -16.49 -19.94
N ASN A 246 7.43 -16.55 -18.74
CA ASN A 246 6.80 -15.40 -18.11
C ASN A 246 7.82 -14.29 -17.77
N LEU A 247 9.03 -14.65 -17.33
CA LEU A 247 10.07 -13.68 -16.99
C LEU A 247 10.67 -12.99 -18.21
N LYS A 248 10.89 -13.71 -19.32
CA LYS A 248 11.40 -13.14 -20.58
C LYS A 248 10.55 -11.99 -21.14
N ARG A 249 9.25 -11.95 -20.79
CA ARG A 249 8.32 -10.86 -21.18
C ARG A 249 8.41 -9.64 -20.30
N ARG A 250 8.99 -9.75 -19.11
CA ARG A 250 9.09 -8.62 -18.17
C ARG A 250 10.25 -7.73 -18.54
N ALA A 251 10.02 -6.43 -18.60
CA ALA A 251 10.99 -5.44 -19.05
C ALA A 251 12.35 -5.50 -18.31
N MET A 252 12.32 -5.79 -17.00
CA MET A 252 13.55 -5.86 -16.20
C MET A 252 14.36 -7.14 -16.40
N TYR A 253 13.79 -8.19 -16.97
CA TYR A 253 14.50 -9.46 -17.26
C TYR A 253 14.97 -9.57 -18.72
N GLN A 254 14.65 -8.60 -19.56
CA GLN A 254 15.12 -8.60 -20.95
C GLN A 254 16.65 -8.59 -21.02
N GLY A 255 17.19 -9.49 -21.84
CA GLY A 255 18.63 -9.65 -22.01
C GLY A 255 19.32 -10.48 -20.91
N LEU A 256 18.59 -10.95 -19.88
CA LEU A 256 19.13 -11.81 -18.83
C LEU A 256 18.83 -13.28 -19.11
N ASP A 257 19.77 -14.16 -18.77
CA ASP A 257 19.52 -15.62 -18.79
C ASP A 257 18.72 -16.02 -17.54
N VAL A 258 17.44 -16.30 -17.74
CA VAL A 258 16.49 -16.68 -16.70
C VAL A 258 16.21 -18.21 -16.67
N SER A 259 16.97 -19.01 -17.42
CA SER A 259 16.72 -20.45 -17.58
C SER A 259 16.85 -21.23 -16.27
N GLY A 260 17.75 -20.80 -15.38
CA GLY A 260 18.00 -21.42 -14.07
C GLY A 260 17.13 -20.87 -12.93
N LEU A 261 16.19 -19.96 -13.21
CA LEU A 261 15.34 -19.42 -12.17
C LEU A 261 14.20 -20.36 -11.81
N THR A 262 14.08 -20.64 -10.52
CA THR A 262 12.98 -21.44 -9.95
C THR A 262 11.93 -20.57 -9.26
N HIS A 263 12.31 -19.36 -8.84
CA HIS A 263 11.43 -18.44 -8.10
C HIS A 263 11.72 -17.01 -8.49
N THR A 264 10.68 -16.14 -8.43
CA THR A 264 10.83 -14.69 -8.61
C THR A 264 11.40 -13.99 -7.39
N GLN A 265 11.37 -14.65 -6.24
CA GLN A 265 11.99 -14.22 -5.00
C GLN A 265 12.47 -15.45 -4.24
N SER A 266 13.70 -15.39 -3.75
CA SER A 266 14.32 -16.47 -2.98
C SER A 266 13.78 -16.49 -1.55
N SER A 267 13.38 -17.66 -1.08
CA SER A 267 13.07 -17.91 0.35
C SER A 267 14.33 -18.10 1.19
N ALA A 268 15.49 -18.27 0.57
CA ALA A 268 16.78 -18.47 1.23
C ALA A 268 17.56 -17.14 1.42
N MET A 269 16.93 -15.99 1.23
CA MET A 269 17.57 -14.68 1.42
C MET A 269 17.80 -14.42 2.91
N THR A 270 19.03 -14.04 3.26
CA THR A 270 19.48 -13.67 4.61
C THR A 270 20.11 -12.30 4.62
N TRP A 271 20.54 -11.82 5.79
CA TRP A 271 21.25 -10.55 5.95
C TRP A 271 22.57 -10.49 5.14
N ASP A 272 23.19 -11.64 4.83
CA ASP A 272 24.41 -11.67 4.02
C ASP A 272 24.16 -11.24 2.57
N PHE A 273 22.92 -11.41 2.07
CA PHE A 273 22.55 -10.86 0.77
C PHE A 273 22.67 -9.33 0.77
N LEU A 274 22.23 -8.66 1.83
CA LEU A 274 22.30 -7.19 1.94
C LEU A 274 23.74 -6.69 2.05
N LYS A 275 24.62 -7.40 2.77
CA LYS A 275 26.06 -7.11 2.83
C LYS A 275 26.68 -7.20 1.43
N ARG A 276 26.43 -8.31 0.75
CA ARG A 276 26.91 -8.53 -0.62
C ARG A 276 26.37 -7.49 -1.61
N LEU A 277 25.11 -7.04 -1.41
CA LEU A 277 24.51 -5.99 -2.22
C LEU A 277 25.19 -4.65 -1.99
N ARG A 278 25.55 -4.31 -0.76
CA ARG A 278 26.30 -3.07 -0.43
C ARG A 278 27.62 -2.97 -1.19
N ASP A 279 28.31 -4.10 -1.37
CA ASP A 279 29.57 -4.14 -2.13
C ASP A 279 29.36 -3.98 -3.64
N THR A 280 28.14 -4.07 -4.12
CA THR A 280 27.78 -4.08 -5.55
C THR A 280 27.34 -2.72 -6.06
N THR A 281 26.80 -1.84 -5.21
CA THR A 281 26.17 -0.58 -5.62
C THR A 281 26.51 0.57 -4.69
N LYS A 282 26.52 1.78 -5.26
CA LYS A 282 26.60 3.04 -4.51
C LYS A 282 25.25 3.61 -4.16
N MET A 283 24.17 3.06 -4.70
CA MET A 283 22.81 3.48 -4.35
C MET A 283 22.54 3.28 -2.86
N LYS A 284 21.58 4.03 -2.36
CA LYS A 284 21.01 3.79 -1.03
C LYS A 284 20.30 2.42 -0.99
N ILE A 285 20.48 1.68 0.11
CA ILE A 285 19.80 0.40 0.31
C ILE A 285 18.69 0.60 1.32
N VAL A 286 17.47 0.29 0.89
CA VAL A 286 16.26 0.33 1.71
C VAL A 286 15.76 -1.09 1.89
N VAL A 287 15.35 -1.49 3.10
CA VAL A 287 14.74 -2.80 3.34
C VAL A 287 13.25 -2.63 3.53
N LYS A 288 12.44 -3.32 2.70
CA LYS A 288 10.98 -3.27 2.75
C LYS A 288 10.39 -4.60 3.22
N GLY A 289 9.46 -4.54 4.18
CA GLY A 289 8.81 -5.73 4.74
C GLY A 289 9.17 -5.99 6.20
N ILE A 290 9.60 -4.95 6.92
CA ILE A 290 9.95 -5.05 8.34
C ILE A 290 8.70 -4.84 9.19
N LEU A 291 8.43 -5.76 10.12
CA LEU A 291 7.31 -5.70 11.08
C LEU A 291 7.74 -5.96 12.51
N ALA A 292 8.95 -6.49 12.73
CA ALA A 292 9.52 -6.75 14.04
C ALA A 292 10.61 -5.73 14.35
N HIS A 293 10.67 -5.27 15.60
CA HIS A 293 11.67 -4.30 16.03
C HIS A 293 13.09 -4.90 16.01
N GLU A 294 13.24 -6.20 16.23
CA GLU A 294 14.51 -6.91 16.16
C GLU A 294 15.13 -6.81 14.76
N ASP A 295 14.32 -6.98 13.71
CA ASP A 295 14.78 -6.85 12.32
C ASP A 295 15.15 -5.39 12.00
N ALA A 296 14.44 -4.43 12.58
CA ALA A 296 14.76 -3.02 12.41
C ALA A 296 16.09 -2.64 13.07
N VAL A 297 16.41 -3.24 14.23
CA VAL A 297 17.72 -3.10 14.88
C VAL A 297 18.81 -3.71 14.01
N LEU A 298 18.61 -4.93 13.51
CA LEU A 298 19.57 -5.60 12.62
C LEU A 298 19.81 -4.80 11.34
N ALA A 299 18.77 -4.18 10.77
CA ALA A 299 18.91 -3.30 9.61
C ALA A 299 19.79 -2.08 9.93
N ALA A 300 19.56 -1.43 11.07
CA ALA A 300 20.36 -0.29 11.51
C ALA A 300 21.82 -0.69 11.78
N ASP A 301 22.06 -1.85 12.42
CA ASP A 301 23.40 -2.37 12.71
C ASP A 301 24.14 -2.78 11.41
N ALA A 302 23.41 -3.22 10.39
CA ALA A 302 23.95 -3.51 9.06
C ALA A 302 24.20 -2.25 8.19
N GLY A 303 23.96 -1.04 8.72
CA GLY A 303 24.16 0.21 7.98
C GLY A 303 23.19 0.41 6.82
N ILE A 304 21.95 -0.12 6.92
CA ILE A 304 20.89 0.12 5.96
C ILE A 304 20.46 1.58 6.00
N ASP A 305 20.25 2.19 4.83
CA ASP A 305 19.99 3.63 4.72
C ASP A 305 18.56 4.02 5.15
N ALA A 306 17.57 3.13 5.01
CA ALA A 306 16.20 3.30 5.49
C ALA A 306 15.45 1.97 5.53
N ILE A 307 14.34 1.91 6.28
CA ILE A 307 13.41 0.78 6.22
C ILE A 307 12.01 1.23 5.82
N ILE A 308 11.24 0.29 5.23
CA ILE A 308 9.80 0.45 5.03
C ILE A 308 9.09 -0.56 5.92
N VAL A 309 8.41 -0.07 6.97
CA VAL A 309 7.51 -0.88 7.79
C VAL A 309 6.33 -1.28 6.93
N SER A 310 6.20 -2.57 6.67
CA SER A 310 5.32 -3.08 5.62
C SER A 310 4.92 -4.53 5.85
N ASN A 311 3.64 -4.85 5.65
CA ASN A 311 3.13 -6.21 5.48
C ASN A 311 2.68 -6.45 4.03
N HIS A 312 3.28 -5.68 3.09
CA HIS A 312 2.96 -5.77 1.66
C HIS A 312 1.49 -5.46 1.32
N GLY A 313 0.81 -4.67 2.15
CA GLY A 313 -0.64 -4.46 2.03
C GLY A 313 -1.45 -5.72 2.31
N ALA A 314 -1.02 -6.55 3.28
CA ALA A 314 -1.57 -7.86 3.63
C ALA A 314 -1.51 -8.89 2.50
N ARG A 315 -0.43 -8.87 1.70
CA ARG A 315 -0.23 -9.75 0.55
C ARG A 315 0.91 -10.74 0.73
N SER A 316 1.55 -10.73 1.89
CA SER A 316 2.68 -11.58 2.25
C SER A 316 2.36 -12.51 3.43
N GLU A 317 1.45 -12.15 4.30
CA GLU A 317 1.09 -12.88 5.50
C GLU A 317 -0.29 -12.44 6.03
N ASP A 318 -0.90 -13.22 6.92
CA ASP A 318 -2.20 -12.91 7.56
C ASP A 318 -2.13 -13.00 9.09
N SER A 319 -1.05 -12.46 9.68
CA SER A 319 -0.81 -12.45 11.12
C SER A 319 -1.81 -11.61 11.93
N GLY A 320 -2.62 -10.78 11.26
CA GLY A 320 -3.54 -9.86 11.90
C GLY A 320 -2.89 -8.58 12.44
N ARG A 321 -1.59 -8.37 12.22
CA ARG A 321 -0.87 -7.19 12.70
C ARG A 321 -0.82 -6.08 11.65
N SER A 322 -1.35 -4.90 11.97
CA SER A 322 -1.25 -3.73 11.09
C SER A 322 0.12 -3.06 11.20
N THR A 323 0.54 -2.39 10.12
CA THR A 323 1.81 -1.65 10.11
C THR A 323 1.79 -0.44 11.03
N ILE A 324 0.62 0.21 11.21
CA ILE A 324 0.49 1.33 12.15
C ILE A 324 0.60 0.87 13.62
N ASP A 325 0.21 -0.37 13.94
CA ASP A 325 0.42 -0.96 15.28
C ASP A 325 1.90 -1.32 15.53
N ALA A 326 2.63 -1.74 14.46
CA ALA A 326 4.05 -2.09 14.56
C ALA A 326 4.97 -0.87 14.60
N LEU A 327 4.54 0.24 14.02
CA LEU A 327 5.39 1.43 13.84
C LEU A 327 6.00 1.97 15.14
N PRO A 328 5.27 2.14 16.26
CA PRO A 328 5.83 2.73 17.48
C PRO A 328 7.03 1.95 18.06
N GLU A 329 6.93 0.62 18.15
CA GLU A 329 8.02 -0.22 18.70
C GLU A 329 9.26 -0.19 17.79
N ILE A 330 9.05 -0.13 16.47
CA ILE A 330 10.15 -0.05 15.49
C ILE A 330 10.85 1.31 15.59
N VAL A 331 10.09 2.41 15.71
CA VAL A 331 10.66 3.75 15.89
C VAL A 331 11.47 3.83 17.20
N GLU A 332 10.92 3.29 18.28
CA GLU A 332 11.62 3.23 19.58
C GLU A 332 12.93 2.43 19.50
N ALA A 333 12.93 1.29 18.82
CA ALA A 333 14.11 0.44 18.68
C ALA A 333 15.18 1.04 17.77
N VAL A 334 14.78 1.71 16.66
CA VAL A 334 15.70 2.35 15.72
C VAL A 334 16.36 3.59 16.30
N ARG A 335 15.68 4.33 17.19
CA ARG A 335 16.22 5.52 17.89
C ARG A 335 16.81 6.58 16.96
N GLY A 336 16.18 6.83 15.83
CA GLY A 336 16.63 7.85 14.88
C GLY A 336 17.89 7.50 14.08
N ARG A 337 18.40 6.27 14.15
CA ARG A 337 19.60 5.84 13.40
C ARG A 337 19.43 5.85 11.90
N MET A 338 18.21 5.74 11.42
CA MET A 338 17.84 5.80 9.99
C MET A 338 16.39 6.27 9.82
N PRO A 339 16.00 6.80 8.64
CA PRO A 339 14.62 7.09 8.29
C PRO A 339 13.75 5.83 8.27
N ILE A 340 12.51 5.96 8.76
CA ILE A 340 11.50 4.91 8.75
C ILE A 340 10.34 5.36 7.88
N LEU A 341 10.10 4.64 6.81
CA LEU A 341 8.92 4.80 5.98
C LEU A 341 7.89 3.75 6.39
N VAL A 342 6.63 3.98 6.07
CA VAL A 342 5.56 3.02 6.38
C VAL A 342 4.57 2.93 5.23
N ASP A 343 4.08 1.72 4.93
CA ASP A 343 3.00 1.49 3.99
C ASP A 343 1.84 0.69 4.64
N SER A 344 0.89 0.29 3.84
CA SER A 344 -0.28 -0.52 4.20
C SER A 344 -1.39 0.23 4.93
N GLY A 345 -2.52 0.30 4.27
CA GLY A 345 -3.76 0.80 4.87
C GLY A 345 -4.02 2.30 4.75
N PHE A 346 -3.10 3.13 4.30
CA PHE A 346 -3.28 4.59 4.20
C PHE A 346 -4.33 4.97 3.16
N ARG A 347 -5.33 5.78 3.56
CA ARG A 347 -6.42 6.29 2.72
C ARG A 347 -6.77 7.75 2.98
N ARG A 348 -6.49 8.27 4.18
CA ARG A 348 -6.91 9.59 4.64
C ARG A 348 -5.72 10.42 5.11
N GLY A 349 -5.87 11.75 5.08
CA GLY A 349 -4.89 12.67 5.65
C GLY A 349 -4.59 12.40 7.13
N THR A 350 -5.62 12.06 7.90
CA THR A 350 -5.47 11.71 9.32
C THR A 350 -4.68 10.44 9.56
N ASP A 351 -4.73 9.45 8.64
CA ASP A 351 -3.90 8.25 8.72
C ASP A 351 -2.42 8.63 8.61
N MET A 352 -2.10 9.52 7.65
CA MET A 352 -0.74 10.02 7.43
C MET A 352 -0.24 10.83 8.64
N VAL A 353 -1.06 11.74 9.17
CA VAL A 353 -0.70 12.53 10.36
C VAL A 353 -0.39 11.62 11.54
N LYS A 354 -1.17 10.56 11.78
CA LYS A 354 -0.89 9.58 12.85
C LYS A 354 0.48 8.94 12.68
N ALA A 355 0.79 8.43 11.51
CA ALA A 355 2.08 7.77 11.25
C ALA A 355 3.27 8.75 11.38
N LEU A 356 3.14 9.95 10.84
CA LEU A 356 4.19 10.98 10.94
C LEU A 356 4.41 11.42 12.40
N CYS A 357 3.34 11.60 13.17
CA CYS A 357 3.46 11.86 14.61
C CYS A 357 4.16 10.73 15.38
N MET A 358 3.97 9.48 14.96
CA MET A 358 4.63 8.32 15.58
C MET A 358 6.09 8.16 15.17
N GLY A 359 6.62 9.01 14.28
CA GLY A 359 8.03 9.01 13.89
C GLY A 359 8.31 8.45 12.50
N ALA A 360 7.30 8.17 11.69
CA ALA A 360 7.53 7.89 10.28
C ALA A 360 8.05 9.14 9.56
N SER A 361 9.04 8.96 8.68
CA SER A 361 9.59 10.03 7.83
C SER A 361 8.72 10.30 6.60
N ALA A 362 8.04 9.26 6.11
CA ALA A 362 7.13 9.34 4.97
C ALA A 362 6.17 8.13 4.94
N VAL A 363 5.11 8.23 4.13
CA VAL A 363 4.12 7.19 3.94
C VAL A 363 4.07 6.74 2.48
N CYS A 364 4.00 5.43 2.25
CA CYS A 364 3.89 4.86 0.92
C CYS A 364 2.46 4.40 0.66
N ILE A 365 1.90 4.78 -0.48
CA ILE A 365 0.54 4.41 -0.87
C ILE A 365 0.58 3.43 -2.04
N GLY A 366 -0.24 2.37 -1.98
CA GLY A 366 -0.36 1.35 -3.03
C GLY A 366 -1.73 1.39 -3.70
N ARG A 367 -2.72 0.72 -3.11
CA ARG A 367 -4.06 0.60 -3.70
C ARG A 367 -4.71 1.93 -4.11
N PRO A 368 -4.62 3.03 -3.33
CA PRO A 368 -5.27 4.28 -3.73
C PRO A 368 -4.88 4.79 -5.11
N TYR A 369 -3.57 4.83 -5.42
CA TYR A 369 -3.17 5.30 -6.73
C TYR A 369 -3.49 4.29 -7.85
N ILE A 370 -3.54 2.98 -7.55
CA ILE A 370 -3.97 1.96 -8.51
C ILE A 370 -5.47 2.07 -8.80
N TRP A 371 -6.29 2.43 -7.82
CA TRP A 371 -7.70 2.76 -8.08
C TRP A 371 -7.81 3.97 -9.01
N GLY A 372 -7.04 5.04 -8.74
CA GLY A 372 -6.97 6.19 -9.66
C GLY A 372 -6.54 5.79 -11.07
N LEU A 373 -5.47 4.98 -11.17
CA LEU A 373 -4.97 4.47 -12.45
C LEU A 373 -6.05 3.66 -13.20
N GLY A 374 -6.67 2.69 -12.53
CA GLY A 374 -7.70 1.84 -13.13
C GLY A 374 -8.99 2.58 -13.49
N ALA A 375 -9.31 3.65 -12.75
CA ALA A 375 -10.49 4.45 -13.01
C ALA A 375 -10.30 5.41 -14.20
N PHE A 376 -9.18 6.17 -14.23
CA PHE A 376 -9.01 7.29 -15.18
C PHE A 376 -7.56 7.46 -15.66
N GLY A 377 -6.73 6.42 -15.63
CA GLY A 377 -5.36 6.48 -16.10
C GLY A 377 -4.49 7.47 -15.31
N GLN A 378 -3.58 8.15 -15.99
CA GLN A 378 -2.70 9.18 -15.41
C GLN A 378 -3.48 10.23 -14.62
N ALA A 379 -4.57 10.77 -15.18
CA ALA A 379 -5.37 11.82 -14.53
C ALA A 379 -6.00 11.35 -13.20
N GLY A 380 -6.39 10.08 -13.12
CA GLY A 380 -6.88 9.49 -11.87
C GLY A 380 -5.79 9.41 -10.80
N VAL A 381 -4.57 9.04 -11.17
CA VAL A 381 -3.41 9.03 -10.25
C VAL A 381 -3.09 10.43 -9.75
N GLU A 382 -3.04 11.42 -10.64
CA GLU A 382 -2.81 12.83 -10.27
C GLU A 382 -3.83 13.31 -9.24
N ARG A 383 -5.11 13.02 -9.48
CA ARG A 383 -6.18 13.45 -8.57
C ARG A 383 -6.14 12.73 -7.22
N VAL A 384 -5.81 11.43 -7.17
CA VAL A 384 -5.60 10.70 -5.91
C VAL A 384 -4.47 11.35 -5.09
N LEU A 385 -3.34 11.65 -5.72
CA LEU A 385 -2.20 12.28 -5.05
C LEU A 385 -2.55 13.69 -4.55
N GLU A 386 -3.27 14.46 -5.36
CA GLU A 386 -3.78 15.79 -4.98
C GLU A 386 -4.71 15.73 -3.77
N LEU A 387 -5.73 14.84 -3.80
CA LEU A 387 -6.67 14.68 -2.70
C LEU A 387 -5.97 14.29 -1.40
N MET A 388 -5.03 13.36 -1.46
CA MET A 388 -4.27 12.95 -0.27
C MET A 388 -3.39 14.10 0.27
N ARG A 389 -2.80 14.92 -0.60
CA ARG A 389 -2.06 16.12 -0.18
C ARG A 389 -2.98 17.16 0.49
N LEU A 390 -4.14 17.42 -0.11
CA LEU A 390 -5.14 18.32 0.47
C LEU A 390 -5.64 17.86 1.83
N GLU A 391 -5.92 16.56 1.96
CA GLU A 391 -6.34 15.98 3.24
C GLU A 391 -5.23 16.03 4.29
N LEU A 392 -3.96 15.76 3.91
CA LEU A 392 -2.82 15.89 4.82
C LEU A 392 -2.69 17.33 5.31
N TYR A 393 -2.72 18.30 4.38
CA TYR A 393 -2.64 19.72 4.70
C TYR A 393 -3.75 20.14 5.68
N ALA A 394 -5.01 19.79 5.36
CA ALA A 394 -6.16 20.10 6.22
C ALA A 394 -6.07 19.42 7.59
N ALA A 395 -5.64 18.15 7.64
CA ALA A 395 -5.48 17.45 8.91
C ALA A 395 -4.39 18.09 9.78
N MET A 396 -3.27 18.54 9.18
CA MET A 396 -2.23 19.28 9.90
C MET A 396 -2.73 20.63 10.43
N GLN A 397 -3.53 21.37 9.67
CA GLN A 397 -4.20 22.58 10.17
C GLN A 397 -5.08 22.28 11.37
N GLN A 398 -5.90 21.22 11.24
CA GLN A 398 -6.86 20.83 12.29
C GLN A 398 -6.17 20.41 13.60
N VAL A 399 -4.99 19.82 13.54
CA VAL A 399 -4.24 19.40 14.73
C VAL A 399 -3.26 20.46 15.26
N GLY A 400 -3.13 21.60 14.55
CA GLY A 400 -2.24 22.69 14.97
C GLY A 400 -0.76 22.38 14.70
N ALA A 401 -0.43 21.83 13.52
CA ALA A 401 0.93 21.53 13.10
C ALA A 401 1.31 22.34 11.83
N PRO A 402 2.07 23.44 11.94
CA PRO A 402 2.43 24.28 10.80
C PRO A 402 3.48 23.67 9.86
N SER A 403 4.15 22.56 10.26
CA SER A 403 5.02 21.80 9.37
C SER A 403 5.14 20.34 9.81
N ILE A 404 5.67 19.48 8.94
CA ILE A 404 5.92 18.04 9.27
C ILE A 404 6.76 17.91 10.55
N LYS A 405 7.72 18.81 10.79
CA LYS A 405 8.56 18.78 12.01
C LYS A 405 7.79 19.03 13.31
N HIS A 406 6.59 19.59 13.24
CA HIS A 406 5.72 19.80 14.40
C HIS A 406 4.81 18.61 14.70
N LEU A 407 4.81 17.60 13.84
CA LEU A 407 4.13 16.32 14.11
C LEU A 407 4.99 15.50 15.06
N VAL A 408 4.56 15.40 16.30
CA VAL A 408 5.35 14.77 17.40
C VAL A 408 4.51 13.70 18.13
N PRO A 409 5.14 12.71 18.77
CA PRO A 409 4.43 11.56 19.35
C PRO A 409 3.33 11.92 20.36
N ASN A 410 3.47 13.01 21.11
CA ASN A 410 2.44 13.45 22.07
C ASN A 410 1.14 13.98 21.41
N MET A 411 1.12 14.14 20.09
CA MET A 411 -0.08 14.48 19.33
C MET A 411 -0.94 13.27 18.99
N VAL A 412 -0.45 12.07 19.30
CA VAL A 412 -1.20 10.82 19.12
C VAL A 412 -1.38 10.14 20.46
N ARG A 413 -2.58 9.58 20.68
CA ARG A 413 -2.89 8.77 21.85
C ARG A 413 -3.54 7.48 21.41
N ARG A 414 -3.18 6.35 22.02
CA ARG A 414 -3.91 5.10 21.83
C ARG A 414 -5.32 5.27 22.41
N ALA A 415 -6.35 4.87 21.66
CA ALA A 415 -7.70 4.79 22.16
C ALA A 415 -7.77 3.72 23.27
N THR A 416 -8.39 4.04 24.38
CA THR A 416 -8.65 3.12 25.51
C THR A 416 -9.79 2.19 25.18
#